data_8dd58c87fcec2c36ff5b240fb8043297
#
_entry.id   8dd58c87fcec2c36ff5b240fb8043297
#
_cell.length_a   1.000
_cell.length_b   1.000
_cell.length_c   1.000
_cell.angle_alpha   90.00
_cell.angle_beta   90.00
_cell.angle_gamma   90.00
#
_symmetry.space_group_name_H-M   'P 1'
#
loop_
_entity.id
_entity.type
_entity.pdbx_description
1 polymer ?
#
loop_
_entity_poly.entity_id
_entity_poly.type
_entity_poly.pdbx_seq_one_letter_code
_entity_poly.pdbx_strand_id
1 'polypeptide(L)'
;MNNDARIFTVGDSPFTITLRVQETNGRGLNAFVTGGTSPHVGGVALAVPRDRSDGKGLTCDVSQLCVPGHKDVEAAALVAKALALGMHQVVCVTAGIHVDNASGDDIALLMQNALSAVEVYLNSRA
;
A
#
# COMPACT_ATOMS: atom_id res chain seq x y z
N MET A 1 -20.46 -14.03 -5.15
CA MET A 1 -19.31 -13.37 -4.52
C MET A 1 -19.13 -11.98 -5.11
N ASN A 2 -18.91 -11.00 -4.26
CA ASN A 2 -18.67 -9.65 -4.72
C ASN A 2 -17.19 -9.47 -5.06
N ASN A 3 -16.89 -9.17 -6.33
CA ASN A 3 -15.53 -8.96 -6.83
C ASN A 3 -15.18 -7.47 -6.93
N ASP A 4 -16.02 -6.60 -6.39
CA ASP A 4 -15.77 -5.17 -6.46
C ASP A 4 -14.58 -4.77 -5.61
N ALA A 5 -13.81 -3.80 -6.09
CA ALA A 5 -12.74 -3.22 -5.31
C ALA A 5 -13.31 -2.50 -4.09
N ARG A 6 -12.62 -2.61 -2.96
CA ARG A 6 -12.96 -1.88 -1.75
C ARG A 6 -12.07 -0.64 -1.69
N ILE A 7 -12.68 0.51 -1.43
CA ILE A 7 -12.02 1.81 -1.54
C ILE A 7 -12.07 2.53 -0.20
N PHE A 8 -10.92 2.99 0.26
CA PHE A 8 -10.77 3.71 1.52
C PHE A 8 -9.98 5.00 1.27
N THR A 9 -10.46 6.11 1.81
CA THR A 9 -9.82 7.41 1.65
C THR A 9 -9.51 7.98 3.03
N VAL A 10 -8.28 8.44 3.23
CA VAL A 10 -7.78 8.97 4.50
C VAL A 10 -7.05 10.28 4.25
N GLY A 11 -7.22 11.22 5.17
CA GLY A 11 -6.51 12.49 5.16
C GLY A 11 -7.26 13.59 4.44
N ASP A 12 -6.72 14.78 4.58
CA ASP A 12 -7.30 16.00 4.01
C ASP A 12 -6.43 16.53 2.87
N SER A 13 -7.08 17.10 1.84
CA SER A 13 -6.37 17.70 0.71
C SER A 13 -5.32 18.72 1.20
N PRO A 14 -4.10 18.73 0.64
CA PRO A 14 -3.62 17.95 -0.50
C PRO A 14 -3.01 16.58 -0.14
N PHE A 15 -3.16 16.12 1.11
CA PHE A 15 -2.52 14.91 1.63
C PHE A 15 -3.45 13.70 1.68
N THR A 16 -4.51 13.72 0.91
CA THR A 16 -5.47 12.62 0.84
C THR A 16 -4.82 11.41 0.17
N ILE A 17 -5.01 10.24 0.79
CA ILE A 17 -4.61 8.96 0.23
C ILE A 17 -5.86 8.12 -0.03
N THR A 18 -5.90 7.50 -1.19
CA THR A 18 -6.94 6.52 -1.53
C THR A 18 -6.30 5.16 -1.74
N LEU A 19 -6.79 4.17 -1.01
CA LEU A 19 -6.39 2.77 -1.15
C LEU A 19 -7.53 1.99 -1.78
N ARG A 20 -7.26 1.33 -2.91
CA ARG A 20 -8.18 0.40 -3.57
C ARG A 20 -7.65 -1.00 -3.42
N VAL A 21 -8.44 -1.90 -2.87
CA VAL A 21 -8.05 -3.29 -2.66
C VAL A 21 -8.99 -4.20 -3.43
N GLN A 22 -8.43 -5.05 -4.27
CA GLN A 22 -9.14 -6.07 -5.01
C GLN A 22 -8.71 -7.43 -4.51
N GLU A 23 -9.64 -8.18 -3.94
CA GLU A 23 -9.40 -9.58 -3.55
C GLU A 23 -9.55 -10.48 -4.78
N THR A 24 -8.75 -11.54 -4.85
CA THR A 24 -8.71 -12.39 -6.05
C THR A 24 -9.77 -13.50 -6.06
N ASN A 25 -10.54 -13.67 -4.99
CA ASN A 25 -11.40 -14.82 -4.75
C ASN A 25 -10.65 -16.15 -4.63
N GLY A 26 -9.36 -16.07 -4.52
CA GLY A 26 -8.45 -17.18 -4.25
C GLY A 26 -7.44 -16.73 -3.24
N ARG A 27 -6.19 -16.72 -3.62
CA ARG A 27 -5.10 -16.27 -2.77
C ARG A 27 -4.50 -15.01 -3.33
N GLY A 28 -4.23 -14.07 -2.41
CA GLY A 28 -3.55 -12.84 -2.76
C GLY A 28 -4.48 -11.67 -2.96
N LEU A 29 -3.89 -10.49 -2.83
CA LEU A 29 -4.56 -9.21 -3.01
C LEU A 29 -3.84 -8.40 -4.07
N ASN A 30 -4.60 -7.58 -4.76
CA ASN A 30 -4.08 -6.55 -5.64
C ASN A 30 -4.57 -5.21 -5.13
N ALA A 31 -3.66 -4.26 -4.92
CA ALA A 31 -4.04 -2.96 -4.37
C ALA A 31 -3.41 -1.83 -5.17
N PHE A 32 -4.08 -0.68 -5.12
CA PHE A 32 -3.61 0.54 -5.76
C PHE A 32 -3.72 1.68 -4.75
N VAL A 33 -2.58 2.26 -4.39
CA VAL A 33 -2.53 3.40 -3.49
C VAL A 33 -2.14 4.65 -4.28
N THR A 34 -3.02 5.64 -4.24
CA THR A 34 -2.81 6.92 -4.91
C THR A 34 -3.05 8.06 -3.95
N GLY A 35 -2.54 9.22 -4.27
CA GLY A 35 -2.80 10.37 -3.42
C GLY A 35 -2.11 11.64 -3.84
N GLY A 36 -2.35 12.66 -3.04
CA GLY A 36 -1.85 13.99 -3.31
C GLY A 36 -2.65 14.67 -4.40
N THR A 37 -1.96 15.54 -5.14
CA THR A 37 -2.58 16.38 -6.17
C THR A 37 -2.45 15.80 -7.59
N SER A 38 -1.59 14.78 -7.77
CA SER A 38 -1.33 14.18 -9.09
C SER A 38 -1.18 12.67 -8.97
N PRO A 39 -2.29 11.93 -8.81
CA PRO A 39 -2.26 10.47 -8.79
C PRO A 39 -1.69 9.91 -10.11
N HIS A 40 -0.89 8.86 -9.99
CA HIS A 40 -0.21 8.27 -11.14
C HIS A 40 0.26 6.85 -10.82
N VAL A 41 0.93 6.21 -11.77
CA VAL A 41 1.65 4.96 -11.52
C VAL A 41 3.13 5.28 -11.44
N GLY A 42 3.73 5.10 -10.27
CA GLY A 42 5.14 5.42 -10.02
C GLY A 42 5.99 4.25 -9.56
N GLY A 43 5.39 3.25 -8.94
CA GLY A 43 6.11 2.08 -8.47
C GLY A 43 5.20 0.92 -8.18
N VAL A 44 5.79 -0.28 -8.16
CA VAL A 44 5.08 -1.53 -7.89
C VAL A 44 5.88 -2.35 -6.89
N ALA A 45 5.21 -2.98 -5.95
CA ALA A 45 5.83 -3.90 -5.00
C ALA A 45 5.02 -5.18 -4.87
N LEU A 46 5.72 -6.30 -4.75
CA LEU A 46 5.13 -7.59 -4.44
C LEU A 46 5.68 -8.04 -3.10
N ALA A 47 4.81 -8.24 -2.11
CA ALA A 47 5.19 -8.73 -0.80
C ALA A 47 4.72 -10.17 -0.63
N VAL A 48 5.64 -11.05 -0.26
CA VAL A 48 5.37 -12.47 -0.03
C VAL A 48 5.64 -12.77 1.44
N PRO A 49 4.60 -13.07 2.24
CA PRO A 49 4.80 -13.35 3.66
C PRO A 49 5.46 -14.71 3.85
N ARG A 50 6.31 -14.80 4.84
CA ARG A 50 6.93 -16.05 5.27
C ARG A 50 7.25 -15.99 6.75
N ASP A 51 7.48 -17.15 7.34
CA ASP A 51 7.95 -17.22 8.72
C ASP A 51 9.37 -16.67 8.82
N ARG A 52 9.64 -15.97 9.92
CA ARG A 52 11.00 -15.53 10.23
C ARG A 52 11.89 -16.75 10.48
N SER A 53 13.15 -16.64 10.08
CA SER A 53 14.12 -17.71 10.30
C SER A 53 14.40 -18.00 11.76
N ASP A 54 14.15 -17.04 12.66
CA ASP A 54 14.29 -17.21 14.11
C ASP A 54 13.06 -17.85 14.76
N GLY A 55 12.01 -18.15 13.98
CA GLY A 55 10.76 -18.73 14.49
C GLY A 55 9.88 -17.78 15.28
N LYS A 56 10.16 -16.46 15.25
CA LYS A 56 9.49 -15.47 16.10
C LYS A 56 8.48 -14.61 15.33
N GLY A 57 7.75 -15.20 14.38
CA GLY A 57 6.66 -14.52 13.70
C GLY A 57 6.84 -14.44 12.20
N LEU A 58 6.08 -13.54 11.58
CA LEU A 58 6.06 -13.34 10.14
C LEU A 58 6.94 -12.18 9.70
N THR A 59 7.46 -12.30 8.49
CA THR A 59 8.10 -11.22 7.75
C THR A 59 7.68 -11.32 6.30
N CYS A 60 8.16 -10.42 5.45
CA CYS A 60 7.89 -10.45 4.02
C CYS A 60 9.18 -10.32 3.24
N ASP A 61 9.24 -11.05 2.13
CA ASP A 61 10.19 -10.73 1.07
C ASP A 61 9.49 -9.80 0.09
N VAL A 62 10.13 -8.67 -0.23
CA VAL A 62 9.52 -7.63 -1.07
C VAL A 62 10.36 -7.42 -2.32
N SER A 63 9.71 -7.53 -3.48
CA SER A 63 10.29 -7.20 -4.78
C SER A 63 9.70 -5.90 -5.27
N GLN A 64 10.51 -5.06 -5.89
CA GLN A 64 10.11 -3.70 -6.27
C GLN A 64 10.49 -3.39 -7.70
N LEU A 65 9.61 -2.64 -8.38
CA LEU A 65 9.87 -2.04 -9.69
C LEU A 65 9.49 -0.56 -9.63
N CYS A 66 10.38 0.28 -10.13
CA CYS A 66 10.26 1.73 -10.00
C CYS A 66 10.19 2.38 -11.39
N VAL A 67 9.26 3.30 -11.57
CA VAL A 67 9.27 4.18 -12.75
C VAL A 67 10.40 5.19 -12.54
N PRO A 68 11.32 5.35 -13.52
CA PRO A 68 12.45 6.28 -13.38
C PRO A 68 12.01 7.69 -12.98
N GLY A 69 12.70 8.26 -11.99
CA GLY A 69 12.38 9.60 -11.49
C GLY A 69 11.31 9.65 -10.41
N HIS A 70 10.71 8.52 -10.05
CA HIS A 70 9.68 8.44 -9.02
C HIS A 70 10.16 7.65 -7.80
N LYS A 71 9.71 8.08 -6.61
CA LYS A 71 10.04 7.42 -5.34
C LYS A 71 8.85 6.65 -4.76
N ASP A 72 7.80 6.48 -5.52
CA ASP A 72 6.55 5.84 -5.07
C ASP A 72 6.73 4.38 -4.69
N VAL A 73 7.82 3.75 -5.13
CA VAL A 73 8.12 2.36 -4.79
C VAL A 73 8.26 2.17 -3.27
N GLU A 74 8.70 3.19 -2.54
CA GLU A 74 8.78 3.13 -1.09
C GLU A 74 7.38 3.01 -0.46
N ALA A 75 6.43 3.79 -0.96
CA ALA A 75 5.03 3.70 -0.54
C ALA A 75 4.42 2.36 -0.93
N ALA A 76 4.68 1.88 -2.14
CA ALA A 76 4.20 0.58 -2.61
C ALA A 76 4.71 -0.55 -1.70
N ALA A 77 5.99 -0.54 -1.37
CA ALA A 77 6.61 -1.55 -0.51
C ALA A 77 6.03 -1.51 0.91
N LEU A 78 5.85 -0.32 1.47
CA LEU A 78 5.30 -0.12 2.81
C LEU A 78 3.87 -0.68 2.90
N VAL A 79 3.02 -0.31 1.95
CA VAL A 79 1.62 -0.76 1.90
C VAL A 79 1.54 -2.25 1.62
N ALA A 80 2.34 -2.76 0.68
CA ALA A 80 2.34 -4.20 0.34
C ALA A 80 2.73 -5.04 1.55
N LYS A 81 3.78 -4.65 2.27
CA LYS A 81 4.23 -5.36 3.47
C LYS A 81 3.17 -5.34 4.57
N ALA A 82 2.58 -4.17 4.82
CA ALA A 82 1.54 -4.04 5.85
C ALA A 82 0.33 -4.91 5.55
N LEU A 83 -0.14 -4.91 4.30
CA LEU A 83 -1.27 -5.75 3.88
C LEU A 83 -0.91 -7.25 3.94
N ALA A 84 0.28 -7.62 3.47
CA ALA A 84 0.71 -9.03 3.47
C ALA A 84 0.81 -9.59 4.89
N LEU A 85 1.37 -8.83 5.82
CA LEU A 85 1.45 -9.25 7.22
C LEU A 85 0.07 -9.31 7.87
N GLY A 86 -0.80 -8.35 7.58
CA GLY A 86 -2.15 -8.31 8.15
C GLY A 86 -3.08 -9.39 7.59
N MET A 87 -2.94 -9.73 6.33
CA MET A 87 -3.81 -10.69 5.64
C MET A 87 -3.19 -12.09 5.53
N HIS A 88 -1.90 -12.24 5.81
CA HIS A 88 -1.15 -13.50 5.63
C HIS A 88 -1.26 -14.02 4.18
N GLN A 89 -1.17 -13.11 3.22
CA GLN A 89 -1.28 -13.43 1.79
C GLN A 89 -0.27 -12.64 0.98
N VAL A 90 0.01 -13.13 -0.22
CA VAL A 90 0.80 -12.37 -1.20
C VAL A 90 0.01 -11.12 -1.59
N VAL A 91 0.69 -9.98 -1.65
CA VAL A 91 0.06 -8.70 -2.00
C VAL A 91 0.90 -7.99 -3.05
N CYS A 92 0.24 -7.57 -4.13
CA CYS A 92 0.82 -6.69 -5.13
C CYS A 92 0.23 -5.29 -4.96
N VAL A 93 1.08 -4.27 -4.88
CA VAL A 93 0.65 -2.89 -4.74
C VAL A 93 1.29 -2.03 -5.82
N THR A 94 0.46 -1.26 -6.50
CA THR A 94 0.90 -0.16 -7.36
C THR A 94 0.69 1.14 -6.60
N ALA A 95 1.66 2.04 -6.62
CA ALA A 95 1.58 3.31 -5.92
C ALA A 95 1.90 4.50 -6.83
N GLY A 96 1.17 5.58 -6.62
CA GLY A 96 1.43 6.85 -7.29
C GLY A 96 0.89 8.02 -6.48
N ILE A 97 1.78 8.66 -5.72
CA ILE A 97 1.46 9.75 -4.79
C ILE A 97 2.36 10.93 -5.13
N HIS A 98 1.76 12.10 -5.31
CA HIS A 98 2.54 13.31 -5.58
C HIS A 98 1.90 14.56 -4.98
N VAL A 99 2.73 15.33 -4.29
CA VAL A 99 2.41 16.70 -3.86
C VAL A 99 3.59 17.57 -4.24
N ASP A 100 3.33 18.66 -4.96
CA ASP A 100 4.38 19.59 -5.38
C ASP A 100 5.10 20.19 -4.17
N ASN A 101 6.41 20.24 -4.24
CA ASN A 101 7.25 20.83 -3.19
C ASN A 101 7.03 20.25 -1.79
N ALA A 102 6.72 18.97 -1.72
CA ALA A 102 6.49 18.30 -0.45
C ALA A 102 7.72 18.34 0.44
N SER A 103 7.53 18.76 1.69
CA SER A 103 8.57 18.70 2.72
C SER A 103 8.74 17.28 3.25
N GLY A 104 9.78 17.06 4.06
CA GLY A 104 9.95 15.78 4.74
C GLY A 104 8.75 15.43 5.64
N ASP A 105 8.19 16.43 6.32
CA ASP A 105 7.00 16.23 7.16
C ASP A 105 5.77 15.91 6.32
N ASP A 106 5.62 16.52 5.15
CA ASP A 106 4.53 16.23 4.22
C ASP A 106 4.61 14.80 3.73
N ILE A 107 5.80 14.32 3.38
CA ILE A 107 6.04 12.94 2.95
C ILE A 107 5.72 11.96 4.07
N ALA A 108 6.14 12.27 5.31
CA ALA A 108 5.84 11.45 6.47
C ALA A 108 4.32 11.36 6.71
N LEU A 109 3.60 12.46 6.55
CA LEU A 109 2.14 12.48 6.68
C LEU A 109 1.47 11.62 5.61
N LEU A 110 1.93 11.71 4.36
CA LEU A 110 1.40 10.87 3.27
C LEU A 110 1.60 9.39 3.57
N MET A 111 2.78 9.01 4.06
CA MET A 111 3.05 7.61 4.43
C MET A 111 2.19 7.16 5.61
N GLN A 112 2.00 8.02 6.60
CA GLN A 112 1.11 7.74 7.73
C GLN A 112 -0.33 7.56 7.26
N ASN A 113 -0.82 8.40 6.36
CA ASN A 113 -2.17 8.28 5.81
C ASN A 113 -2.32 7.00 5.00
N ALA A 114 -1.28 6.58 4.27
CA ALA A 114 -1.29 5.31 3.55
C ALA A 114 -1.42 4.12 4.51
N LEU A 115 -0.67 4.11 5.60
CA LEU A 115 -0.76 3.06 6.62
C LEU A 115 -2.11 3.10 7.34
N SER A 116 -2.66 4.28 7.59
CA SER A 116 -4.00 4.41 8.20
C SER A 116 -5.07 3.82 7.28
N ALA A 117 -4.96 4.01 5.97
CA ALA A 117 -5.88 3.39 5.01
C ALA A 117 -5.79 1.87 5.05
N VAL A 118 -4.59 1.31 5.20
CA VAL A 118 -4.40 -0.14 5.37
C VAL A 118 -5.11 -0.61 6.64
N GLU A 119 -4.97 0.10 7.75
CA GLU A 119 -5.64 -0.26 9.01
C GLU A 119 -7.16 -0.24 8.88
N VAL A 120 -7.71 0.78 8.19
CA VAL A 120 -9.15 0.86 7.94
C VAL A 120 -9.61 -0.37 7.15
N TYR A 121 -8.87 -0.74 6.12
CA TYR A 121 -9.17 -1.96 5.34
C TYR A 121 -9.13 -3.21 6.23
N LEU A 122 -8.05 -3.41 6.98
CA LEU A 122 -7.89 -4.60 7.83
C LEU A 122 -9.01 -4.68 8.88
N ASN A 123 -9.36 -3.55 9.51
CA ASN A 123 -10.44 -3.49 10.50
C ASN A 123 -11.80 -3.79 9.88
N SER A 124 -12.01 -3.44 8.62
CA SER A 124 -13.25 -3.72 7.91
C SER A 124 -13.45 -5.22 7.63
N ARG A 125 -12.37 -6.01 7.75
CA ARG A 125 -12.37 -7.47 7.55
C ARG A 125 -12.62 -8.24 8.84
N ALA A 126 -12.48 -7.58 9.97
CA ALA A 126 -12.63 -8.22 11.29
C ALA A 126 -14.10 -8.58 11.60
#